data_233e7204ed0497ea2c2d40bbbd6d6a30
#
_entry.id   233e7204ed0497ea2c2d40bbbd6d6a30
#
_cell.length_a   1.000
_cell.length_b   1.000
_cell.length_c   1.000
_cell.angle_alpha   90.00
_cell.angle_beta   90.00
_cell.angle_gamma   90.00
#
_symmetry.space_group_name_H-M   'P 1'
#
loop_
_entity.id
_entity.type
_entity.pdbx_description
1 polymer ?
#
loop_
_entity_poly.entity_id
_entity_poly.type
_entity_poly.pdbx_seq_one_letter_code
_entity_poly.pdbx_strand_id
1 'polypeptide(L)'
;MSLNYVLDDLKYVVERLRDPETGCPWDTQQNFESLQHYLLEEVYEVIDDISSKNFIGLREELGDLLFQIIFLAQIGQERGLFDFDKVVDGLTKKLIDRHPHVFPNGSLTSIPSGQNKIPSSKLMDYWEQKKIKKRQESGLQSVLDDVPSAMPALMRAGKLQKRASLLGLDWSNSENVLNKISEELDELKSEIEFSDSKNISMELGDLLFSCVNLARKLSVDPEKSLRQSNEKFSNRVKYIESL
;
A
#
# COMPACT_ATOMS: atom_id res chain seq x y z
N MET A 1 7.75 19.91 -35.04
CA MET A 1 8.48 19.09 -34.09
C MET A 1 7.61 18.97 -32.86
N SER A 2 7.15 17.77 -32.48
CA SER A 2 6.44 17.60 -31.22
C SER A 2 7.46 17.80 -30.11
N LEU A 3 7.25 18.81 -29.26
CA LEU A 3 8.03 18.99 -28.03
C LEU A 3 7.72 17.81 -27.13
N ASN A 4 8.71 17.00 -26.83
CA ASN A 4 8.59 15.97 -25.79
C ASN A 4 8.86 16.65 -24.45
N TYR A 5 7.83 16.82 -23.64
CA TYR A 5 7.94 17.31 -22.28
C TYR A 5 8.67 16.31 -21.39
N VAL A 6 9.41 16.82 -20.41
CA VAL A 6 10.16 16.03 -19.43
C VAL A 6 9.69 16.35 -18.00
N LEU A 7 10.26 15.66 -17.02
CA LEU A 7 9.85 15.78 -15.63
C LEU A 7 9.92 17.22 -15.09
N ASP A 8 10.96 17.98 -15.49
CA ASP A 8 11.10 19.37 -15.05
C ASP A 8 10.03 20.29 -15.64
N ASP A 9 9.56 20.01 -16.87
CA ASP A 9 8.42 20.72 -17.45
C ASP A 9 7.14 20.46 -16.65
N LEU A 10 6.91 19.22 -16.22
CA LEU A 10 5.75 18.85 -15.40
C LEU A 10 5.82 19.51 -14.01
N LYS A 11 6.98 19.52 -13.36
CA LYS A 11 7.20 20.26 -12.12
C LYS A 11 6.86 21.75 -12.27
N TYR A 12 7.34 22.37 -13.35
CA TYR A 12 7.05 23.76 -13.66
C TYR A 12 5.55 24.00 -13.91
N VAL A 13 4.86 23.09 -14.61
CA VAL A 13 3.40 23.18 -14.81
C VAL A 13 2.67 23.18 -13.45
N VAL A 14 3.03 22.30 -12.54
CA VAL A 14 2.41 22.23 -11.20
C VAL A 14 2.68 23.50 -10.39
N GLU A 15 3.91 24.02 -10.41
CA GLU A 15 4.26 25.29 -9.80
C GLU A 15 3.39 26.44 -10.37
N ARG A 16 3.22 26.50 -11.69
CA ARG A 16 2.38 27.51 -12.35
C ARG A 16 0.89 27.36 -12.02
N LEU A 17 0.36 26.14 -11.93
CA LEU A 17 -1.02 25.89 -11.52
C LEU A 17 -1.29 26.39 -10.10
N ARG A 18 -0.28 26.35 -9.23
CA ARG A 18 -0.40 26.77 -7.83
C ARG A 18 0.08 28.21 -7.56
N ASP A 19 0.45 28.97 -8.58
CA ASP A 19 0.81 30.37 -8.42
C ASP A 19 -0.35 31.15 -7.79
N PRO A 20 -0.15 31.87 -6.67
CA PRO A 20 -1.25 32.50 -5.92
C PRO A 20 -1.93 33.64 -6.68
N GLU A 21 -1.26 34.27 -7.66
CA GLU A 21 -1.79 35.40 -8.41
C GLU A 21 -2.36 34.99 -9.77
N THR A 22 -1.73 34.05 -10.44
CA THR A 22 -2.01 33.71 -11.85
C THR A 22 -2.36 32.24 -12.06
N GLY A 23 -2.34 31.42 -11.00
CA GLY A 23 -2.59 29.98 -11.08
C GLY A 23 -4.06 29.64 -11.19
N CYS A 24 -4.34 28.34 -11.18
CA CYS A 24 -5.71 27.83 -11.24
C CYS A 24 -6.39 27.98 -9.87
N PRO A 25 -7.57 28.60 -9.78
CA PRO A 25 -8.27 28.81 -8.51
C PRO A 25 -8.58 27.53 -7.74
N TRP A 26 -8.75 26.40 -8.41
CA TRP A 26 -8.98 25.10 -7.78
C TRP A 26 -7.67 24.54 -7.20
N ASP A 27 -6.59 24.55 -7.99
CA ASP A 27 -5.29 23.99 -7.57
C ASP A 27 -4.70 24.78 -6.40
N THR A 28 -4.82 26.11 -6.39
CA THR A 28 -4.31 26.97 -5.30
C THR A 28 -4.98 26.72 -3.95
N GLN A 29 -6.22 26.23 -3.93
CA GLN A 29 -6.96 25.91 -2.71
C GLN A 29 -6.63 24.53 -2.13
N GLN A 30 -5.97 23.66 -2.89
CA GLN A 30 -5.68 22.31 -2.43
C GLN A 30 -4.62 22.28 -1.32
N ASN A 31 -4.75 21.29 -0.45
CA ASN A 31 -3.83 21.02 0.66
C ASN A 31 -3.61 19.50 0.81
N PHE A 32 -2.78 19.06 1.77
CA PHE A 32 -2.49 17.64 1.98
C PHE A 32 -3.74 16.81 2.28
N GLU A 33 -4.67 17.40 3.03
CA GLU A 33 -5.89 16.72 3.45
C GLU A 33 -6.88 16.57 2.29
N SER A 34 -7.04 17.61 1.47
CA SER A 34 -7.98 17.61 0.34
C SER A 34 -7.54 16.67 -0.79
N LEU A 35 -6.24 16.39 -0.93
CA LEU A 35 -5.72 15.54 -1.99
C LEU A 35 -5.73 14.03 -1.66
N GLN A 36 -6.06 13.65 -0.42
CA GLN A 36 -6.00 12.24 -0.02
C GLN A 36 -6.92 11.33 -0.84
N HIS A 37 -8.12 11.79 -1.16
CA HIS A 37 -9.08 10.99 -1.92
C HIS A 37 -8.68 10.88 -3.39
N TYR A 38 -8.16 11.93 -4.02
CA TYR A 38 -7.66 11.88 -5.38
C TYR A 38 -6.47 10.91 -5.50
N LEU A 39 -5.51 10.99 -4.56
CA LEU A 39 -4.40 10.03 -4.54
C LEU A 39 -4.85 8.57 -4.45
N LEU A 40 -5.92 8.28 -3.68
CA LEU A 40 -6.49 6.94 -3.59
C LEU A 40 -7.21 6.53 -4.89
N GLU A 41 -7.91 7.46 -5.52
CA GLU A 41 -8.59 7.25 -6.80
C GLU A 41 -7.59 6.82 -7.87
N GLU A 42 -6.54 7.60 -8.11
CA GLU A 42 -5.48 7.27 -9.07
C GLU A 42 -4.81 5.91 -8.78
N VAL A 43 -4.59 5.59 -7.50
CA VAL A 43 -4.06 4.27 -7.13
C VAL A 43 -5.01 3.13 -7.52
N TYR A 44 -6.33 3.31 -7.36
CA TYR A 44 -7.30 2.29 -7.73
C TYR A 44 -7.45 2.17 -9.24
N GLU A 45 -7.38 3.26 -10.00
CA GLU A 45 -7.40 3.28 -11.46
C GLU A 45 -6.18 2.56 -12.05
N VAL A 46 -4.98 2.84 -11.53
CA VAL A 46 -3.76 2.05 -11.84
C VAL A 46 -3.96 0.55 -11.57
N ILE A 47 -4.58 0.17 -10.43
CA ILE A 47 -4.81 -1.23 -10.09
C ILE A 47 -5.83 -1.86 -11.04
N ASP A 48 -6.87 -1.14 -11.43
CA ASP A 48 -7.90 -1.63 -12.35
C ASP A 48 -7.31 -1.88 -13.74
N ASP A 49 -6.53 -0.95 -14.28
CA ASP A 49 -5.86 -1.08 -15.55
C ASP A 49 -4.82 -2.22 -15.59
N ILE A 50 -4.10 -2.45 -14.48
CA ILE A 50 -3.24 -3.64 -14.35
C ILE A 50 -4.09 -4.92 -14.38
N SER A 51 -5.23 -4.94 -13.70
CA SER A 51 -6.10 -6.11 -13.58
C SER A 51 -6.77 -6.45 -14.90
N SER A 52 -7.23 -5.43 -15.63
CA SER A 52 -7.86 -5.53 -16.96
C SER A 52 -6.84 -5.69 -18.11
N LYS A 53 -5.54 -5.54 -17.83
CA LYS A 53 -4.45 -5.52 -18.83
C LYS A 53 -4.58 -4.37 -19.83
N ASN A 54 -5.19 -3.27 -19.44
CA ASN A 54 -5.29 -2.05 -20.24
C ASN A 54 -4.00 -1.23 -20.15
N PHE A 55 -2.97 -1.61 -20.90
CA PHE A 55 -1.66 -0.93 -20.84
C PHE A 55 -1.65 0.49 -21.45
N ILE A 56 -2.68 0.86 -22.20
CA ILE A 56 -2.83 2.23 -22.71
C ILE A 56 -3.32 3.13 -21.57
N GLY A 57 -4.41 2.77 -20.92
CA GLY A 57 -4.91 3.47 -19.74
C GLY A 57 -3.88 3.49 -18.60
N LEU A 58 -3.23 2.37 -18.30
CA LEU A 58 -2.18 2.31 -17.27
C LEU A 58 -1.10 3.38 -17.43
N ARG A 59 -0.74 3.76 -18.66
CA ARG A 59 0.23 4.85 -18.89
C ARG A 59 -0.35 6.20 -18.49
N GLU A 60 -1.65 6.41 -18.71
CA GLU A 60 -2.35 7.64 -18.37
C GLU A 60 -2.49 7.74 -16.85
N GLU A 61 -2.98 6.69 -16.19
CA GLU A 61 -3.15 6.64 -14.74
C GLU A 61 -1.82 6.74 -13.96
N LEU A 62 -0.73 6.20 -14.52
CA LEU A 62 0.61 6.42 -13.95
C LEU A 62 1.06 7.88 -14.08
N GLY A 63 0.61 8.60 -15.11
CA GLY A 63 0.82 10.03 -15.28
C GLY A 63 0.08 10.83 -14.20
N ASP A 64 -1.19 10.50 -13.96
CA ASP A 64 -2.03 11.14 -12.95
C ASP A 64 -1.53 10.86 -11.53
N LEU A 65 -1.12 9.64 -11.25
CA LEU A 65 -0.45 9.32 -9.99
C LEU A 65 0.88 10.09 -9.80
N LEU A 66 1.67 10.25 -10.86
CA LEU A 66 2.89 11.08 -10.83
C LEU A 66 2.55 12.55 -10.58
N PHE A 67 1.50 13.07 -11.20
CA PHE A 67 1.00 14.42 -10.95
C PHE A 67 0.65 14.62 -9.48
N GLN A 68 -0.10 13.69 -8.84
CA GLN A 68 -0.41 13.75 -7.41
C GLN A 68 0.85 13.81 -6.54
N ILE A 69 1.89 13.04 -6.88
CA ILE A 69 3.16 13.03 -6.13
C ILE A 69 3.85 14.39 -6.23
N ILE A 70 3.94 14.97 -7.44
CA ILE A 70 4.57 16.27 -7.66
C ILE A 70 3.76 17.38 -6.98
N PHE A 71 2.44 17.30 -7.06
CA PHE A 71 1.53 18.28 -6.44
C PHE A 71 1.70 18.31 -4.91
N LEU A 72 1.73 17.15 -4.27
CA LEU A 72 1.99 17.04 -2.83
C LEU A 72 3.39 17.57 -2.47
N ALA A 73 4.39 17.32 -3.31
CA ALA A 73 5.74 17.84 -3.11
C ALA A 73 5.79 19.38 -3.26
N GLN A 74 5.02 19.95 -4.18
CA GLN A 74 4.88 21.40 -4.35
C GLN A 74 4.25 22.05 -3.12
N ILE A 75 3.17 21.45 -2.56
CA ILE A 75 2.59 21.92 -1.29
C ILE A 75 3.62 21.84 -0.15
N GLY A 76 4.42 20.78 -0.12
CA GLY A 76 5.51 20.63 0.84
C GLY A 76 6.53 21.76 0.74
N GLN A 77 6.91 22.14 -0.48
CA GLN A 77 7.85 23.22 -0.77
C GLN A 77 7.28 24.59 -0.35
N GLU A 78 6.03 24.87 -0.68
CA GLU A 78 5.33 26.11 -0.29
C GLU A 78 5.25 26.28 1.24
N ARG A 79 5.13 25.16 1.96
CA ARG A 79 5.09 25.14 3.44
C ARG A 79 6.51 25.08 4.07
N GLY A 80 7.57 25.04 3.29
CA GLY A 80 8.95 24.93 3.78
C GLY A 80 9.29 23.60 4.46
N LEU A 81 8.53 22.53 4.18
CA LEU A 81 8.72 21.22 4.80
C LEU A 81 9.70 20.35 4.01
N PHE A 82 9.46 20.15 2.74
CA PHE A 82 10.27 19.39 1.79
C PHE A 82 9.91 19.80 0.36
N ASP A 83 10.72 19.38 -0.59
CA ASP A 83 10.54 19.55 -2.04
C ASP A 83 10.58 18.19 -2.75
N PHE A 84 10.30 18.18 -4.04
CA PHE A 84 10.33 16.98 -4.86
C PHE A 84 11.72 16.32 -4.87
N ASP A 85 12.79 17.11 -4.90
CA ASP A 85 14.16 16.59 -4.95
C ASP A 85 14.51 15.84 -3.64
N LYS A 86 14.01 16.32 -2.49
CA LYS A 86 14.14 15.59 -1.21
C LYS A 86 13.35 14.28 -1.19
N VAL A 87 12.20 14.23 -1.84
CA VAL A 87 11.43 12.99 -1.99
C VAL A 87 12.23 11.98 -2.82
N VAL A 88 12.79 12.41 -3.96
CA VAL A 88 13.61 11.58 -4.84
C VAL A 88 14.89 11.11 -4.13
N ASP A 89 15.62 12.02 -3.48
CA ASP A 89 16.84 11.70 -2.74
C ASP A 89 16.59 10.68 -1.64
N GLY A 90 15.54 10.89 -0.83
CA GLY A 90 15.17 9.98 0.25
C GLY A 90 14.77 8.58 -0.24
N LEU A 91 14.04 8.51 -1.36
CA LEU A 91 13.69 7.24 -1.99
C LEU A 91 14.93 6.55 -2.56
N THR A 92 15.79 7.28 -3.27
CA THR A 92 17.01 6.75 -3.90
C THR A 92 17.96 6.17 -2.86
N LYS A 93 18.25 6.90 -1.79
CA LYS A 93 19.07 6.43 -0.67
C LYS A 93 18.48 5.15 -0.04
N LYS A 94 17.18 5.13 0.16
CA LYS A 94 16.46 3.95 0.70
C LYS A 94 16.57 2.75 -0.22
N LEU A 95 16.47 2.92 -1.53
CA LEU A 95 16.59 1.83 -2.50
C LEU A 95 18.02 1.29 -2.56
N ILE A 96 19.03 2.15 -2.58
CA ILE A 96 20.44 1.76 -2.53
C ILE A 96 20.74 0.95 -1.27
N ASP A 97 20.34 1.45 -0.10
CA ASP A 97 20.54 0.77 1.18
C ASP A 97 19.86 -0.60 1.25
N ARG A 98 18.70 -0.74 0.64
CA ARG A 98 17.94 -2.00 0.63
C ARG A 98 18.44 -3.03 -0.37
N HIS A 99 19.28 -2.62 -1.32
CA HIS A 99 19.76 -3.49 -2.39
C HIS A 99 21.30 -3.58 -2.44
N PRO A 100 21.97 -4.00 -1.35
CA PRO A 100 23.44 -4.09 -1.33
C PRO A 100 23.98 -5.14 -2.31
N HIS A 101 23.15 -6.07 -2.78
CA HIS A 101 23.50 -7.01 -3.83
C HIS A 101 23.56 -6.37 -5.22
N VAL A 102 22.91 -5.20 -5.40
CA VAL A 102 22.95 -4.38 -6.62
C VAL A 102 23.92 -3.21 -6.43
N PHE A 103 23.94 -2.62 -5.24
CA PHE A 103 24.75 -1.45 -4.87
C PHE A 103 25.71 -1.81 -3.73
N PRO A 104 26.76 -2.65 -3.97
CA PRO A 104 27.58 -3.21 -2.91
C PRO A 104 28.32 -2.18 -2.06
N ASN A 105 28.67 -1.04 -2.64
CA ASN A 105 29.37 0.04 -1.94
C ASN A 105 28.43 1.16 -1.43
N GLY A 106 27.10 0.95 -1.49
CA GLY A 106 26.13 1.98 -1.10
C GLY A 106 26.13 3.22 -2.01
N SER A 107 26.62 3.11 -3.24
CA SER A 107 26.72 4.19 -4.21
C SER A 107 25.98 3.85 -5.49
N LEU A 108 25.42 4.86 -6.16
CA LEU A 108 24.79 4.74 -7.48
C LEU A 108 25.72 4.14 -8.54
N THR A 109 27.02 4.43 -8.45
CA THR A 109 28.04 3.98 -9.40
C THR A 109 28.66 2.62 -9.05
N SER A 110 28.17 1.97 -7.99
CA SER A 110 28.67 0.63 -7.62
C SER A 110 28.34 -0.40 -8.69
N ILE A 111 29.31 -1.22 -9.04
CA ILE A 111 29.12 -2.33 -9.99
C ILE A 111 29.08 -3.63 -9.19
N PRO A 112 28.03 -4.45 -9.34
CA PRO A 112 27.96 -5.76 -8.68
C PRO A 112 29.06 -6.68 -9.19
N SER A 113 29.82 -7.31 -8.30
CA SER A 113 30.86 -8.30 -8.66
C SER A 113 30.31 -9.66 -9.12
N GLY A 114 29.00 -9.81 -9.19
CA GLY A 114 28.32 -11.07 -9.55
C GLY A 114 28.34 -12.16 -8.45
N GLN A 115 29.15 -12.00 -7.41
CA GLN A 115 29.33 -13.00 -6.34
C GLN A 115 28.31 -12.84 -5.17
N ASN A 116 27.64 -11.70 -5.05
CA ASN A 116 26.71 -11.40 -3.94
C ASN A 116 25.23 -11.60 -4.31
N LYS A 117 24.90 -12.71 -4.99
CA LYS A 117 23.50 -13.04 -5.27
C LYS A 117 22.81 -13.48 -3.99
N ILE A 118 21.99 -12.61 -3.40
CA ILE A 118 21.05 -13.02 -2.35
C ILE A 118 19.93 -13.80 -3.03
N PRO A 119 19.64 -15.04 -2.63
CA PRO A 119 18.50 -15.77 -3.16
C PRO A 119 17.21 -14.98 -2.96
N SER A 120 16.33 -14.98 -3.96
CA SER A 120 15.06 -14.24 -3.90
C SER A 120 14.21 -14.60 -2.67
N SER A 121 14.27 -15.85 -2.22
CA SER A 121 13.62 -16.33 -1.00
C SER A 121 14.12 -15.67 0.29
N LYS A 122 15.38 -15.19 0.31
CA LYS A 122 15.97 -14.51 1.48
C LYS A 122 15.88 -12.97 1.40
N LEU A 123 15.55 -12.41 0.25
CA LEU A 123 15.46 -10.95 0.07
C LEU A 123 14.37 -10.32 0.95
N MET A 124 13.22 -10.97 1.05
CA MET A 124 12.09 -10.48 1.87
C MET A 124 12.47 -10.42 3.35
N ASP A 125 13.11 -11.46 3.86
CA ASP A 125 13.56 -11.52 5.26
C ASP A 125 14.64 -10.47 5.53
N TYR A 126 15.58 -10.30 4.62
CA TYR A 126 16.61 -9.26 4.70
C TYR A 126 16.00 -7.86 4.77
N TRP A 127 15.01 -7.55 3.93
CA TRP A 127 14.33 -6.25 3.95
C TRP A 127 13.52 -6.04 5.23
N GLU A 128 12.88 -7.08 5.75
CA GLU A 128 12.15 -6.96 7.03
C GLU A 128 13.10 -6.73 8.20
N GLN A 129 14.23 -7.43 8.26
CA GLN A 129 15.26 -7.18 9.29
C GLN A 129 15.81 -5.75 9.23
N LYS A 130 16.08 -5.23 8.02
CA LYS A 130 16.49 -3.83 7.84
C LYS A 130 15.43 -2.84 8.32
N LYS A 131 14.16 -3.12 8.07
CA LYS A 131 13.06 -2.28 8.57
C LYS A 131 12.95 -2.33 10.09
N ILE A 132 13.10 -3.50 10.69
CA ILE A 132 13.08 -3.66 12.16
C ILE A 132 14.20 -2.82 12.79
N LYS A 133 15.43 -2.94 12.28
CA LYS A 133 16.57 -2.16 12.79
C LYS A 133 16.32 -0.66 12.69
N LYS A 134 15.85 -0.17 11.53
CA LYS A 134 15.54 1.25 11.35
C LYS A 134 14.46 1.76 12.31
N ARG A 135 13.45 0.94 12.63
CA ARG A 135 12.41 1.29 13.62
C ARG A 135 12.97 1.45 15.03
N GLN A 136 13.82 0.51 15.44
CA GLN A 136 14.51 0.61 16.74
C GLN A 136 15.33 1.91 16.84
N GLU A 137 16.04 2.26 15.76
CA GLU A 137 16.80 3.52 15.66
C GLU A 137 15.89 4.77 15.68
N SER A 138 14.63 4.66 15.21
CA SER A 138 13.66 5.75 15.18
C SER A 138 12.85 5.91 16.47
N GLY A 139 13.15 5.14 17.54
CA GLY A 139 12.50 5.25 18.85
C GLY A 139 11.07 4.70 18.91
N LEU A 140 10.63 3.95 17.89
CA LEU A 140 9.33 3.27 17.92
C LEU A 140 9.31 2.19 18.99
N GLN A 141 8.28 2.20 19.83
CA GLN A 141 8.16 1.30 20.98
C GLN A 141 7.57 -0.06 20.57
N SER A 142 6.70 -0.10 19.58
CA SER A 142 6.07 -1.33 19.09
C SER A 142 6.42 -1.61 17.64
N VAL A 143 6.51 -2.88 17.28
CA VAL A 143 6.63 -3.33 15.87
C VAL A 143 5.40 -2.96 15.02
N LEU A 144 4.32 -2.55 15.68
CA LEU A 144 3.04 -2.20 15.04
C LEU A 144 2.89 -0.69 14.79
N ASP A 145 3.71 0.17 15.42
CA ASP A 145 3.52 1.63 15.43
C ASP A 145 3.51 2.29 14.06
N ASP A 146 4.25 1.73 13.08
CA ASP A 146 4.34 2.26 11.71
C ASP A 146 3.38 1.57 10.71
N VAL A 147 2.36 0.87 11.19
CA VAL A 147 1.30 0.33 10.34
C VAL A 147 0.21 1.37 10.17
N PRO A 148 0.06 1.98 8.97
CA PRO A 148 -0.89 3.07 8.77
C PRO A 148 -2.31 2.66 9.12
N SER A 149 -3.02 3.52 9.86
CA SER A 149 -4.43 3.29 10.23
C SER A 149 -5.39 3.46 9.03
N ALA A 150 -5.01 4.26 8.05
CA ALA A 150 -5.79 4.52 6.85
C ALA A 150 -5.74 3.39 5.80
N MET A 151 -4.96 2.32 6.03
CA MET A 151 -4.94 1.18 5.10
C MET A 151 -6.30 0.49 5.04
N PRO A 152 -6.69 -0.08 3.85
CA PRO A 152 -7.82 -1.01 3.77
C PRO A 152 -7.73 -2.10 4.84
N ALA A 153 -8.85 -2.42 5.48
CA ALA A 153 -8.86 -3.22 6.71
C ALA A 153 -8.22 -4.61 6.55
N LEU A 154 -8.49 -5.31 5.45
CA LEU A 154 -7.89 -6.63 5.20
C LEU A 154 -6.37 -6.53 4.99
N MET A 155 -5.91 -5.53 4.25
CA MET A 155 -4.48 -5.29 4.06
C MET A 155 -3.80 -4.93 5.38
N ARG A 156 -4.44 -4.09 6.19
CA ARG A 156 -3.93 -3.69 7.51
C ARG A 156 -3.84 -4.88 8.44
N ALA A 157 -4.87 -5.71 8.53
CA ALA A 157 -4.88 -6.94 9.33
C ALA A 157 -3.73 -7.87 8.93
N GLY A 158 -3.55 -8.16 7.63
CA GLY A 158 -2.43 -8.98 7.15
C GLY A 158 -1.06 -8.41 7.52
N LYS A 159 -0.91 -7.07 7.47
CA LYS A 159 0.34 -6.39 7.85
C LYS A 159 0.61 -6.45 9.36
N LEU A 160 -0.42 -6.25 10.18
CA LEU A 160 -0.31 -6.40 11.65
C LEU A 160 0.08 -7.82 12.03
N GLN A 161 -0.58 -8.83 11.49
CA GLN A 161 -0.29 -10.25 11.74
C GLN A 161 1.12 -10.63 11.28
N LYS A 162 1.55 -10.16 10.10
CA LYS A 162 2.93 -10.38 9.64
C LYS A 162 3.95 -9.75 10.58
N ARG A 163 3.64 -8.62 11.21
CA ARG A 163 4.51 -7.99 12.19
C ARG A 163 4.55 -8.75 13.51
N ALA A 164 3.38 -9.17 13.99
CA ALA A 164 3.27 -10.00 15.20
C ALA A 164 4.04 -11.32 15.07
N SER A 165 4.02 -11.94 13.89
CA SER A 165 4.76 -13.18 13.63
C SER A 165 6.27 -13.06 13.79
N LEU A 166 6.85 -11.87 13.59
CA LEU A 166 8.28 -11.61 13.82
C LEU A 166 8.67 -11.66 15.32
N LEU A 167 7.69 -11.52 16.21
CA LEU A 167 7.85 -11.68 17.67
C LEU A 167 7.53 -13.10 18.15
N GLY A 168 7.27 -14.04 17.23
CA GLY A 168 6.82 -15.38 17.59
C GLY A 168 5.33 -15.47 17.94
N LEU A 169 4.57 -14.37 17.79
CA LEU A 169 3.12 -14.34 18.00
C LEU A 169 2.42 -14.73 16.71
N ASP A 170 2.44 -16.02 16.43
CA ASP A 170 1.84 -16.58 15.22
C ASP A 170 1.36 -18.01 15.43
N TRP A 171 0.34 -18.42 14.69
CA TRP A 171 -0.12 -19.79 14.65
C TRP A 171 0.94 -20.70 14.01
N SER A 172 1.11 -21.91 14.50
CA SER A 172 2.11 -22.85 14.00
C SER A 172 1.82 -23.32 12.56
N ASN A 173 0.55 -23.51 12.20
CA ASN A 173 0.11 -23.97 10.88
C ASN A 173 -1.27 -23.42 10.50
N SER A 174 -1.71 -23.69 9.27
CA SER A 174 -3.01 -23.28 8.74
C SER A 174 -4.19 -24.03 9.41
N GLU A 175 -3.99 -25.23 9.91
CA GLU A 175 -5.03 -26.02 10.57
C GLU A 175 -5.48 -25.36 11.88
N ASN A 176 -4.53 -24.87 12.67
CA ASN A 176 -4.84 -24.14 13.89
C ASN A 176 -5.61 -22.84 13.60
N VAL A 177 -5.32 -22.18 12.48
CA VAL A 177 -6.08 -21.00 12.06
C VAL A 177 -7.49 -21.38 11.60
N LEU A 178 -7.69 -22.53 10.93
CA LEU A 178 -9.01 -23.02 10.56
C LEU A 178 -9.85 -23.34 11.80
N ASN A 179 -9.25 -23.92 12.83
CA ASN A 179 -9.93 -24.18 14.10
C ASN A 179 -10.35 -22.85 14.76
N LYS A 180 -9.50 -21.82 14.73
CA LYS A 180 -9.89 -20.49 15.24
C LYS A 180 -11.00 -19.84 14.43
N ILE A 181 -11.03 -19.98 13.10
CA ILE A 181 -12.14 -19.52 12.27
C ILE A 181 -13.46 -20.19 12.67
N SER A 182 -13.42 -21.50 12.99
CA SER A 182 -14.62 -22.23 13.45
C SER A 182 -15.07 -21.73 14.82
N GLU A 183 -14.14 -21.44 15.73
CA GLU A 183 -14.42 -20.84 17.04
C GLU A 183 -15.09 -19.47 16.88
N GLU A 184 -14.50 -18.54 16.12
CA GLU A 184 -15.07 -17.21 15.85
C GLU A 184 -16.47 -17.27 15.21
N LEU A 185 -16.67 -18.26 14.33
CA LEU A 185 -17.99 -18.47 13.71
C LEU A 185 -19.03 -18.94 14.73
N ASP A 186 -18.65 -19.78 15.69
CA ASP A 186 -19.57 -20.26 16.72
C ASP A 186 -19.85 -19.17 17.77
N GLU A 187 -18.86 -18.33 18.11
CA GLU A 187 -19.04 -17.14 18.95
C GLU A 187 -19.98 -16.12 18.27
N LEU A 188 -19.79 -15.83 16.99
CA LEU A 188 -20.68 -14.98 16.21
C LEU A 188 -22.13 -15.52 16.18
N LYS A 189 -22.32 -16.83 16.00
CA LYS A 189 -23.67 -17.45 16.05
C LYS A 189 -24.34 -17.25 17.41
N SER A 190 -23.57 -17.43 18.49
CA SER A 190 -24.07 -17.22 19.84
C SER A 190 -24.55 -15.78 20.05
N GLU A 191 -23.74 -14.77 19.62
CA GLU A 191 -24.13 -13.37 19.75
C GLU A 191 -25.32 -12.98 18.89
N ILE A 192 -25.51 -13.59 17.72
CA ILE A 192 -26.71 -13.43 16.89
C ILE A 192 -27.95 -13.92 17.64
N GLU A 193 -27.88 -15.05 18.35
CA GLU A 193 -28.98 -15.56 19.15
C GLU A 193 -29.37 -14.64 20.31
N PHE A 194 -28.36 -14.01 20.95
CA PHE A 194 -28.57 -13.03 22.02
C PHE A 194 -28.97 -11.63 21.53
N SER A 195 -28.88 -11.36 20.22
CA SER A 195 -29.26 -10.08 19.56
C SER A 195 -28.50 -8.85 20.08
N ASP A 196 -27.24 -8.99 20.52
CA ASP A 196 -26.37 -7.88 20.89
C ASP A 196 -25.60 -7.37 19.66
N SER A 197 -26.06 -6.26 19.08
CA SER A 197 -25.48 -5.69 17.86
C SER A 197 -24.00 -5.27 18.00
N LYS A 198 -23.57 -4.89 19.21
CA LYS A 198 -22.17 -4.51 19.47
C LYS A 198 -21.28 -5.73 19.47
N ASN A 199 -21.66 -6.78 20.16
CA ASN A 199 -20.92 -8.03 20.22
C ASN A 199 -20.90 -8.72 18.85
N ILE A 200 -22.02 -8.76 18.13
CA ILE A 200 -22.09 -9.27 16.74
C ILE A 200 -21.04 -8.55 15.86
N SER A 201 -20.90 -7.24 15.99
CA SER A 201 -19.89 -6.49 15.20
C SER A 201 -18.46 -6.86 15.59
N MET A 202 -18.19 -7.15 16.86
CA MET A 202 -16.88 -7.57 17.35
C MET A 202 -16.52 -8.97 16.81
N GLU A 203 -17.38 -9.95 17.01
CA GLU A 203 -17.15 -11.32 16.56
C GLU A 203 -17.04 -11.43 15.03
N LEU A 204 -17.83 -10.65 14.28
CA LEU A 204 -17.67 -10.56 12.84
C LEU A 204 -16.29 -10.00 12.46
N GLY A 205 -15.79 -9.02 13.22
CA GLY A 205 -14.45 -8.47 13.04
C GLY A 205 -13.35 -9.51 13.28
N ASP A 206 -13.49 -10.31 14.34
CA ASP A 206 -12.52 -11.35 14.72
C ASP A 206 -12.54 -12.52 13.73
N LEU A 207 -13.71 -12.90 13.22
CA LEU A 207 -13.84 -13.86 12.13
C LEU A 207 -13.12 -13.39 10.86
N LEU A 208 -13.34 -12.12 10.44
CA LEU A 208 -12.66 -11.54 9.28
C LEU A 208 -11.14 -11.48 9.49
N PHE A 209 -10.69 -11.12 10.69
CA PHE A 209 -9.27 -11.07 11.05
C PHE A 209 -8.64 -12.49 10.98
N SER A 210 -9.34 -13.50 11.45
CA SER A 210 -8.91 -14.91 11.37
C SER A 210 -8.87 -15.42 9.92
N CYS A 211 -9.81 -15.00 9.07
CA CYS A 211 -9.79 -15.29 7.63
C CYS A 211 -8.55 -14.68 6.95
N VAL A 212 -8.18 -13.44 7.32
CA VAL A 212 -6.95 -12.79 6.80
C VAL A 212 -5.70 -13.57 7.25
N ASN A 213 -5.69 -14.08 8.48
CA ASN A 213 -4.58 -14.90 8.98
C ASN A 213 -4.43 -16.20 8.17
N LEU A 214 -5.52 -16.86 7.85
CA LEU A 214 -5.51 -18.05 6.99
C LEU A 214 -4.96 -17.71 5.61
N ALA A 215 -5.42 -16.63 4.99
CA ALA A 215 -4.93 -16.17 3.69
C ALA A 215 -3.40 -15.95 3.73
N ARG A 216 -2.89 -15.30 4.78
CA ARG A 216 -1.46 -15.09 4.99
C ARG A 216 -0.69 -16.41 5.11
N LYS A 217 -1.19 -17.39 5.88
CA LYS A 217 -0.57 -18.72 6.02
C LYS A 217 -0.52 -19.49 4.70
N LEU A 218 -1.52 -19.30 3.86
CA LEU A 218 -1.61 -19.90 2.53
C LEU A 218 -0.89 -19.09 1.43
N SER A 219 -0.26 -17.96 1.79
CA SER A 219 0.37 -17.04 0.83
C SER A 219 -0.62 -16.50 -0.21
N VAL A 220 -1.87 -16.28 0.18
CA VAL A 220 -2.95 -15.71 -0.62
C VAL A 220 -3.17 -14.26 -0.19
N ASP A 221 -3.37 -13.36 -1.15
CA ASP A 221 -3.75 -11.97 -0.88
C ASP A 221 -5.27 -11.89 -0.62
N PRO A 222 -5.72 -11.55 0.61
CA PRO A 222 -7.13 -11.53 0.96
C PRO A 222 -7.91 -10.42 0.25
N GLU A 223 -7.30 -9.25 0.05
CA GLU A 223 -7.91 -8.12 -0.66
C GLU A 223 -8.18 -8.48 -2.12
N LYS A 224 -7.17 -9.04 -2.80
CA LYS A 224 -7.31 -9.53 -4.18
C LYS A 224 -8.36 -10.64 -4.30
N SER A 225 -8.40 -11.56 -3.35
CA SER A 225 -9.36 -12.68 -3.34
C SER A 225 -10.80 -12.18 -3.21
N LEU A 226 -11.04 -11.19 -2.32
CA LEU A 226 -12.37 -10.60 -2.16
C LEU A 226 -12.76 -9.79 -3.39
N ARG A 227 -11.83 -9.04 -3.98
CA ARG A 227 -12.07 -8.30 -5.24
C ARG A 227 -12.49 -9.23 -6.38
N GLN A 228 -11.82 -10.37 -6.55
CA GLN A 228 -12.20 -11.38 -7.54
C GLN A 228 -13.61 -11.97 -7.27
N SER A 229 -14.00 -12.10 -6.01
CA SER A 229 -15.34 -12.56 -5.65
C SER A 229 -16.42 -11.50 -5.95
N ASN A 230 -16.10 -10.22 -5.73
CA ASN A 230 -16.96 -9.09 -6.11
C ASN A 230 -17.18 -9.06 -7.62
N GLU A 231 -16.12 -9.23 -8.41
CA GLU A 231 -16.24 -9.31 -9.88
C GLU A 231 -17.12 -10.48 -10.32
N LYS A 232 -16.89 -11.67 -9.76
CA LYS A 232 -17.75 -12.84 -10.06
C LYS A 232 -19.22 -12.56 -9.75
N PHE A 233 -19.50 -11.92 -8.62
CA PHE A 233 -20.86 -11.53 -8.24
C PHE A 233 -21.44 -10.52 -9.24
N SER A 234 -20.71 -9.44 -9.54
CA SER A 234 -21.14 -8.41 -10.49
C SER A 234 -21.45 -8.99 -11.87
N ASN A 235 -20.59 -9.88 -12.37
CA ASN A 235 -20.79 -10.52 -13.68
C ASN A 235 -22.04 -11.43 -13.68
N ARG A 236 -22.34 -12.10 -12.56
CA ARG A 236 -23.57 -12.88 -12.44
C ARG A 236 -24.83 -12.00 -12.47
N VAL A 237 -24.80 -10.87 -11.76
CA VAL A 237 -25.91 -9.90 -11.78
C VAL A 237 -26.12 -9.34 -13.19
N LYS A 238 -25.06 -8.86 -13.85
CA LYS A 238 -25.11 -8.36 -15.22
C LYS A 238 -25.65 -9.40 -16.22
N TYR A 239 -25.29 -10.66 -16.04
CA TYR A 239 -25.84 -11.74 -16.88
C TYR A 239 -27.34 -11.90 -16.67
N ILE A 240 -27.82 -11.86 -15.42
CA ILE A 240 -29.26 -11.95 -15.12
C ILE A 240 -30.02 -10.75 -15.69
N GLU A 241 -29.46 -9.53 -15.61
CA GLU A 241 -30.05 -8.31 -16.17
C GLU A 241 -30.12 -8.33 -17.70
N SER A 242 -29.33 -9.15 -18.36
CA SER A 242 -29.30 -9.29 -19.83
C SER A 242 -30.28 -10.34 -20.36
N LEU A 243 -30.97 -11.09 -19.50
CA LEU A 243 -31.98 -12.11 -19.85
C LEU A 243 -33.37 -11.51 -19.98
#